data_341b474f8abaa5277a74acbed7413e06
#
_entry.id   341b474f8abaa5277a74acbed7413e06
#
_cell.length_a   1.000
_cell.length_b   1.000
_cell.length_c   1.000
_cell.angle_alpha   90.00
_cell.angle_beta   90.00
_cell.angle_gamma   90.00
#
_symmetry.space_group_name_H-M   'P 1'
#
loop_
_entity.id
_entity.type
_entity.pdbx_description
1 polymer ?
#
loop_
_entity_poly.entity_id
_entity_poly.type
_entity_poly.pdbx_seq_one_letter_code
_entity_poly.pdbx_strand_id
1 'polypeptide(L)'
;MGEALPDSEIKVLQTRSYGDARARTLAAVAQSLPPEPGRRPDVLVTMGGDGMASLGMNACAGSHVQLGVIPAGTGDDFARGVGIPRDPLRAATAIASGLTRRIDLTLARGEIDGGLQQRYIGSVVSSGYDAKVNYRVTQSRFNFGSLSYASAVLLEMAQLKPLNYRLTIDGEYREMPAVLAAIGNAGFIGGGVHICPQADPADGLLDVTLIGPVSRWTLVRLFPLLYRGKFVDHPAITFFRAREVLLDGDGLVPMADGELLGEAPLRLTCEPNVLEILVGEEFAD
;
A
#
# COMPACT_ATOMS: atom_id res chain seq x y z
N MET A 1 -5.57 1.81 -25.37
CA MET A 1 -4.78 0.56 -25.30
C MET A 1 -4.87 -0.25 -26.59
N GLY A 2 -6.04 -0.56 -27.16
CA GLY A 2 -6.12 -1.37 -28.39
C GLY A 2 -5.38 -0.80 -29.59
N GLU A 3 -5.37 0.51 -29.77
CA GLU A 3 -4.59 1.19 -30.83
C GLU A 3 -3.07 1.16 -30.57
N ALA A 4 -2.65 1.14 -29.29
CA ALA A 4 -1.24 1.10 -28.89
C ALA A 4 -0.66 -0.33 -28.84
N LEU A 5 -1.50 -1.34 -28.85
CA LEU A 5 -1.14 -2.77 -28.76
C LEU A 5 -1.90 -3.57 -29.82
N PRO A 6 -1.63 -3.34 -31.13
CA PRO A 6 -2.41 -3.92 -32.23
C PRO A 6 -2.36 -5.46 -32.29
N ASP A 7 -1.28 -6.06 -31.78
CA ASP A 7 -1.07 -7.51 -31.79
C ASP A 7 -1.48 -8.20 -30.48
N SER A 8 -2.16 -7.49 -29.59
CA SER A 8 -2.56 -8.01 -28.27
C SER A 8 -4.05 -8.30 -28.19
N GLU A 9 -4.41 -9.46 -27.64
CA GLU A 9 -5.79 -9.76 -27.28
C GLU A 9 -6.13 -9.07 -25.95
N ILE A 10 -7.10 -8.15 -25.96
CA ILE A 10 -7.55 -7.44 -24.76
C ILE A 10 -8.91 -7.98 -24.33
N LYS A 11 -8.97 -8.61 -23.14
CA LYS A 11 -10.20 -9.07 -22.51
C LYS A 11 -10.60 -8.10 -21.40
N VAL A 12 -11.72 -7.40 -21.56
CA VAL A 12 -12.26 -6.48 -20.54
C VAL A 12 -13.32 -7.20 -19.73
N LEU A 13 -13.12 -7.28 -18.43
CA LEU A 13 -14.03 -7.90 -17.48
C LEU A 13 -14.57 -6.85 -16.51
N GLN A 14 -15.88 -6.62 -16.54
CA GLN A 14 -16.54 -5.83 -15.52
C GLN A 14 -16.89 -6.70 -14.32
N THR A 15 -16.55 -6.26 -13.13
CA THR A 15 -16.80 -6.98 -11.88
C THR A 15 -17.98 -6.39 -11.15
N ARG A 16 -18.75 -7.25 -10.47
CA ARG A 16 -20.01 -6.87 -9.78
C ARG A 16 -19.83 -6.66 -8.28
N SER A 17 -18.77 -7.19 -7.73
CA SER A 17 -18.43 -7.11 -6.31
C SER A 17 -16.95 -7.37 -6.10
N TYR A 18 -16.45 -7.07 -4.90
CA TYR A 18 -15.07 -7.38 -4.51
C TYR A 18 -14.75 -8.89 -4.64
N GLY A 19 -15.65 -9.76 -4.20
CA GLY A 19 -15.48 -11.22 -4.33
C GLY A 19 -15.42 -11.70 -5.79
N ASP A 20 -16.28 -11.12 -6.67
CA ASP A 20 -16.24 -11.39 -8.11
C ASP A 20 -14.92 -10.89 -8.73
N ALA A 21 -14.46 -9.70 -8.35
CA ALA A 21 -13.19 -9.16 -8.79
C ALA A 21 -12.02 -10.06 -8.38
N ARG A 22 -11.97 -10.47 -7.12
CA ARG A 22 -10.95 -11.38 -6.60
C ARG A 22 -10.93 -12.73 -7.32
N ALA A 23 -12.10 -13.33 -7.52
CA ALA A 23 -12.19 -14.62 -8.23
C ALA A 23 -11.70 -14.52 -9.69
N ARG A 24 -12.06 -13.42 -10.38
CA ARG A 24 -11.67 -13.20 -11.79
C ARG A 24 -10.19 -12.89 -11.93
N THR A 25 -9.60 -12.10 -11.06
CA THR A 25 -8.14 -11.82 -11.10
C THR A 25 -7.33 -13.08 -10.87
N LEU A 26 -7.68 -13.90 -9.87
CA LEU A 26 -7.03 -15.18 -9.61
C LEU A 26 -7.18 -16.16 -10.79
N ALA A 27 -8.39 -16.25 -11.36
CA ALA A 27 -8.63 -17.09 -12.52
C ALA A 27 -7.85 -16.64 -13.77
N ALA A 28 -7.71 -15.33 -13.98
CA ALA A 28 -6.94 -14.78 -15.10
C ALA A 28 -5.46 -15.14 -14.97
N VAL A 29 -4.87 -14.99 -13.78
CA VAL A 29 -3.46 -15.37 -13.53
C VAL A 29 -3.27 -16.89 -13.67
N ALA A 30 -4.18 -17.69 -13.14
CA ALA A 30 -4.10 -19.16 -13.22
C ALA A 30 -4.22 -19.69 -14.67
N GLN A 31 -4.88 -18.95 -15.57
CA GLN A 31 -5.06 -19.29 -16.98
C GLN A 31 -4.01 -18.66 -17.90
N SER A 32 -3.11 -17.83 -17.35
CA SER A 32 -2.05 -17.19 -18.13
C SER A 32 -1.04 -18.22 -18.64
N LEU A 33 -0.48 -17.92 -19.78
CA LEU A 33 0.53 -18.78 -20.40
C LEU A 33 1.92 -18.43 -19.89
N PRO A 34 2.80 -19.43 -19.70
CA PRO A 34 4.20 -19.18 -19.34
C PRO A 34 4.88 -18.27 -20.37
N PRO A 35 5.86 -17.45 -19.93
CA PRO A 35 6.66 -16.65 -20.84
C PRO A 35 7.38 -17.52 -21.88
N GLU A 36 7.33 -17.13 -23.15
CA GLU A 36 8.04 -17.77 -24.24
C GLU A 36 9.01 -16.77 -24.92
N PRO A 37 10.17 -17.23 -25.44
CA PRO A 37 11.07 -16.35 -26.17
C PRO A 37 10.35 -15.68 -27.35
N GLY A 38 10.41 -14.34 -27.42
CA GLY A 38 9.79 -13.55 -28.49
C GLY A 38 8.31 -13.22 -28.27
N ARG A 39 7.67 -13.74 -27.23
CA ARG A 39 6.32 -13.39 -26.81
C ARG A 39 6.34 -12.47 -25.58
N ARG A 40 5.56 -11.40 -25.62
CA ARG A 40 5.34 -10.59 -24.40
C ARG A 40 4.64 -11.43 -23.32
N PRO A 41 5.00 -11.29 -22.05
CA PRO A 41 4.27 -11.92 -20.95
C PRO A 41 2.80 -11.47 -20.93
N ASP A 42 1.94 -12.32 -20.39
CA ASP A 42 0.56 -11.92 -20.12
C ASP A 42 0.53 -10.85 -19.02
N VAL A 43 -0.37 -9.88 -19.19
CA VAL A 43 -0.51 -8.73 -18.27
C VAL A 43 -1.90 -8.75 -17.66
N LEU A 44 -1.98 -8.74 -16.35
CA LEU A 44 -3.20 -8.42 -15.63
C LEU A 44 -3.30 -6.91 -15.44
N VAL A 45 -4.31 -6.27 -16.00
CA VAL A 45 -4.55 -4.85 -15.81
C VAL A 45 -5.71 -4.65 -14.85
N THR A 46 -5.47 -3.92 -13.76
CA THR A 46 -6.52 -3.47 -12.85
C THR A 46 -6.79 -1.98 -13.05
N MET A 47 -8.07 -1.59 -13.08
CA MET A 47 -8.50 -0.19 -13.15
C MET A 47 -9.37 0.12 -11.94
N GLY A 48 -8.92 1.06 -11.10
CA GLY A 48 -9.62 1.44 -9.87
C GLY A 48 -8.69 2.12 -8.88
N GLY A 49 -9.11 2.19 -7.61
CA GLY A 49 -8.29 2.67 -6.50
C GLY A 49 -7.44 1.57 -5.88
N ASP A 50 -6.87 1.86 -4.69
CA ASP A 50 -5.93 0.97 -3.98
C ASP A 50 -6.47 -0.45 -3.74
N GLY A 51 -7.78 -0.62 -3.50
CA GLY A 51 -8.38 -1.95 -3.35
C GLY A 51 -8.30 -2.80 -4.62
N MET A 52 -8.47 -2.21 -5.82
CA MET A 52 -8.31 -2.93 -7.08
C MET A 52 -6.83 -3.21 -7.39
N ALA A 53 -5.94 -2.28 -7.07
CA ALA A 53 -4.51 -2.50 -7.16
C ALA A 53 -4.07 -3.66 -6.25
N SER A 54 -4.58 -3.68 -5.01
CA SER A 54 -4.33 -4.75 -4.04
C SER A 54 -4.80 -6.12 -4.54
N LEU A 55 -5.98 -6.22 -5.18
CA LEU A 55 -6.45 -7.46 -5.79
C LEU A 55 -5.50 -7.97 -6.89
N GLY A 56 -5.09 -7.08 -7.80
CA GLY A 56 -4.15 -7.42 -8.87
C GLY A 56 -2.80 -7.86 -8.33
N MET A 57 -2.27 -7.12 -7.37
CA MET A 57 -1.01 -7.40 -6.69
C MET A 57 -1.02 -8.78 -6.04
N ASN A 58 -2.05 -9.09 -5.23
CA ASN A 58 -2.17 -10.38 -4.57
C ASN A 58 -2.40 -11.56 -5.53
N ALA A 59 -2.92 -11.30 -6.73
CA ALA A 59 -3.06 -12.32 -7.76
C ALA A 59 -1.74 -12.56 -8.52
N CYS A 60 -0.96 -11.50 -8.80
CA CYS A 60 0.25 -11.58 -9.59
C CYS A 60 1.51 -11.91 -8.77
N ALA A 61 1.51 -11.61 -7.45
CA ALA A 61 2.68 -11.83 -6.59
C ALA A 61 3.17 -13.29 -6.68
N GLY A 62 4.47 -13.45 -6.94
CA GLY A 62 5.11 -14.76 -7.11
C GLY A 62 4.74 -15.50 -8.42
N SER A 63 3.99 -14.87 -9.34
CA SER A 63 3.67 -15.43 -10.64
C SER A 63 4.54 -14.81 -11.75
N HIS A 64 4.38 -15.31 -12.97
CA HIS A 64 5.01 -14.76 -14.17
C HIS A 64 4.17 -13.65 -14.86
N VAL A 65 2.99 -13.35 -14.32
CA VAL A 65 2.08 -12.36 -14.88
C VAL A 65 2.48 -10.97 -14.41
N GLN A 66 2.66 -10.06 -15.35
CA GLN A 66 2.96 -8.67 -15.06
C GLN A 66 1.69 -7.93 -14.61
N LEU A 67 1.83 -7.00 -13.67
CA LEU A 67 0.73 -6.17 -13.21
C LEU A 67 0.76 -4.78 -13.86
N GLY A 68 -0.29 -4.43 -14.56
CA GLY A 68 -0.60 -3.07 -14.96
C GLY A 68 -1.66 -2.46 -14.04
N VAL A 69 -1.46 -1.22 -13.60
CA VAL A 69 -2.46 -0.50 -12.81
C VAL A 69 -2.85 0.79 -13.52
N ILE A 70 -4.15 1.00 -13.69
CA ILE A 70 -4.72 2.27 -14.14
C ILE A 70 -5.41 2.92 -12.93
N PRO A 71 -4.77 3.89 -12.29
CA PRO A 71 -5.33 4.56 -11.13
C PRO A 71 -6.62 5.30 -11.47
N ALA A 72 -7.66 5.06 -10.69
CA ALA A 72 -8.95 5.73 -10.81
C ALA A 72 -9.62 5.91 -9.42
N GLY A 73 -8.84 5.87 -8.39
CA GLY A 73 -9.24 6.09 -7.00
C GLY A 73 -9.01 7.52 -6.53
N THR A 74 -9.28 7.75 -5.25
CA THR A 74 -9.02 9.05 -4.60
C THR A 74 -7.64 9.10 -3.95
N GLY A 75 -7.11 7.96 -3.48
CA GLY A 75 -5.80 7.84 -2.84
C GLY A 75 -4.70 7.53 -3.85
N ASP A 76 -4.80 6.37 -4.47
CA ASP A 76 -3.84 5.79 -5.37
C ASP A 76 -2.41 5.76 -4.77
N ASP A 77 -2.34 5.37 -3.49
CA ASP A 77 -1.12 5.42 -2.69
C ASP A 77 -0.08 4.41 -3.16
N PHE A 78 -0.53 3.20 -3.54
CA PHE A 78 0.33 2.21 -4.17
C PHE A 78 0.96 2.74 -5.47
N ALA A 79 0.12 3.23 -6.40
CA ALA A 79 0.61 3.76 -7.67
C ALA A 79 1.63 4.88 -7.48
N ARG A 80 1.36 5.76 -6.51
CA ARG A 80 2.26 6.86 -6.13
C ARG A 80 3.61 6.36 -5.63
N GLY A 81 3.60 5.33 -4.78
CA GLY A 81 4.79 4.79 -4.14
C GLY A 81 5.72 4.02 -5.10
N VAL A 82 5.16 3.42 -6.15
CA VAL A 82 5.93 2.59 -7.10
C VAL A 82 6.16 3.24 -8.47
N GLY A 83 5.81 4.54 -8.61
CA GLY A 83 6.09 5.30 -9.83
C GLY A 83 5.11 5.07 -10.98
N ILE A 84 3.89 4.57 -10.71
CA ILE A 84 2.84 4.46 -11.73
C ILE A 84 2.19 5.83 -11.92
N PRO A 85 2.06 6.33 -13.17
CA PRO A 85 1.41 7.61 -13.44
C PRO A 85 -0.05 7.62 -12.96
N ARG A 86 -0.45 8.66 -12.21
CA ARG A 86 -1.82 8.78 -11.68
C ARG A 86 -2.85 9.23 -12.72
N ASP A 87 -2.42 9.79 -13.83
CA ASP A 87 -3.29 10.07 -14.96
C ASP A 87 -3.60 8.76 -15.70
N PRO A 88 -4.88 8.39 -15.88
CA PRO A 88 -5.24 7.11 -16.47
C PRO A 88 -4.72 6.88 -17.90
N LEU A 89 -4.61 7.96 -18.69
CA LEU A 89 -4.10 7.86 -20.06
C LEU A 89 -2.59 7.62 -20.06
N ARG A 90 -1.86 8.33 -19.20
CA ARG A 90 -0.42 8.12 -19.02
C ARG A 90 -0.12 6.74 -18.45
N ALA A 91 -0.92 6.24 -17.49
CA ALA A 91 -0.81 4.87 -16.99
C ALA A 91 -1.06 3.83 -18.10
N ALA A 92 -2.08 4.03 -18.91
CA ALA A 92 -2.33 3.15 -20.08
C ALA A 92 -1.19 3.19 -21.10
N THR A 93 -0.57 4.35 -21.31
CA THR A 93 0.62 4.49 -22.18
C THR A 93 1.83 3.75 -21.58
N ALA A 94 2.06 3.86 -20.28
CA ALA A 94 3.12 3.13 -19.58
C ALA A 94 2.92 1.61 -19.70
N ILE A 95 1.69 1.12 -19.55
CA ILE A 95 1.38 -0.30 -19.78
C ILE A 95 1.69 -0.72 -21.24
N ALA A 96 1.33 0.12 -22.20
CA ALA A 96 1.57 -0.16 -23.61
C ALA A 96 3.06 -0.16 -23.98
N SER A 97 3.90 0.66 -23.32
CA SER A 97 5.35 0.65 -23.55
C SER A 97 6.00 -0.68 -23.19
N GLY A 98 5.42 -1.41 -22.22
CA GLY A 98 5.92 -2.70 -21.77
C GLY A 98 7.19 -2.58 -20.91
N LEU A 99 7.50 -1.39 -20.43
CA LEU A 99 8.60 -1.19 -19.48
C LEU A 99 8.19 -1.67 -18.09
N THR A 100 9.04 -2.46 -17.47
CA THR A 100 8.75 -3.10 -16.19
C THR A 100 9.74 -2.69 -15.11
N ARG A 101 9.31 -2.85 -13.86
CA ARG A 101 10.14 -2.83 -12.68
C ARG A 101 9.75 -3.99 -11.77
N ARG A 102 10.74 -4.65 -11.19
CA ARG A 102 10.51 -5.62 -10.12
C ARG A 102 10.48 -4.91 -8.79
N ILE A 103 9.46 -5.22 -8.02
CA ILE A 103 9.28 -4.63 -6.69
C ILE A 103 9.10 -5.71 -5.63
N ASP A 104 9.45 -5.31 -4.41
CA ASP A 104 9.21 -6.05 -3.20
C ASP A 104 7.78 -5.80 -2.71
N LEU A 105 7.24 -6.70 -1.92
CA LEU A 105 5.97 -6.52 -1.22
C LEU A 105 6.12 -6.87 0.25
N THR A 106 5.34 -6.20 1.09
CA THR A 106 5.18 -6.62 2.47
C THR A 106 4.25 -7.83 2.52
N LEU A 107 4.72 -8.97 3.01
CA LEU A 107 3.87 -10.11 3.30
C LEU A 107 3.44 -10.07 4.76
N ALA A 108 2.16 -9.81 4.99
CA ALA A 108 1.53 -9.88 6.31
C ALA A 108 1.05 -11.31 6.59
N ARG A 109 1.41 -11.86 7.75
CA ARG A 109 0.97 -13.17 8.26
C ARG A 109 0.38 -13.02 9.66
N GLY A 110 -0.71 -13.73 9.93
CA GLY A 110 -1.45 -13.72 11.19
C GLY A 110 -2.94 -13.89 10.96
N GLU A 111 -3.76 -13.38 11.87
CA GLU A 111 -5.21 -13.33 11.70
C GLU A 111 -5.59 -12.15 10.80
N ILE A 112 -5.60 -12.41 9.49
CA ILE A 112 -5.93 -11.41 8.47
C ILE A 112 -7.45 -11.36 8.27
N ASP A 113 -7.99 -10.17 8.07
CA ASP A 113 -9.41 -9.97 7.81
C ASP A 113 -9.91 -10.82 6.62
N GLY A 114 -11.18 -11.24 6.69
CA GLY A 114 -11.74 -12.18 5.72
C GLY A 114 -11.27 -13.63 5.88
N GLY A 115 -10.66 -14.00 7.02
CA GLY A 115 -10.23 -15.36 7.34
C GLY A 115 -8.98 -15.83 6.58
N LEU A 116 -8.20 -14.91 6.07
CA LEU A 116 -6.93 -15.19 5.42
C LEU A 116 -5.83 -15.40 6.47
N GLN A 117 -4.84 -16.21 6.14
CA GLN A 117 -3.64 -16.40 6.97
C GLN A 117 -2.47 -15.52 6.52
N GLN A 118 -2.55 -14.99 5.31
CA GLN A 118 -1.55 -14.08 4.74
C GLN A 118 -2.13 -13.19 3.64
N ARG A 119 -1.53 -12.01 3.48
CA ARG A 119 -1.87 -11.06 2.41
C ARG A 119 -0.63 -10.25 2.03
N TYR A 120 -0.42 -10.03 0.74
CA TYR A 120 0.57 -9.08 0.24
C TYR A 120 0.04 -7.65 0.30
N ILE A 121 0.90 -6.74 0.73
CA ILE A 121 0.64 -5.31 0.85
C ILE A 121 1.71 -4.56 0.06
N GLY A 122 1.30 -3.69 -0.84
CA GLY A 122 2.23 -2.91 -1.67
C GLY A 122 2.48 -1.49 -1.16
N SER A 123 1.61 -0.99 -0.29
CA SER A 123 1.75 0.33 0.30
C SER A 123 2.34 0.26 1.72
N VAL A 124 1.60 0.69 2.70
CA VAL A 124 2.04 0.75 4.10
C VAL A 124 0.99 0.10 5.00
N VAL A 125 1.45 -0.75 5.91
CA VAL A 125 0.67 -1.19 7.07
C VAL A 125 0.76 -0.11 8.13
N SER A 126 -0.36 0.47 8.52
CA SER A 126 -0.44 1.45 9.59
C SER A 126 -1.23 0.91 10.77
N SER A 127 -0.83 1.29 11.98
CA SER A 127 -1.55 0.95 13.21
C SER A 127 -1.49 2.13 14.19
N GLY A 128 -2.46 2.23 15.08
CA GLY A 128 -2.55 3.32 16.04
C GLY A 128 -3.82 4.13 15.92
N TYR A 129 -4.70 3.73 15.01
CA TYR A 129 -5.96 4.36 14.75
C TYR A 129 -7.10 3.38 15.12
N ASP A 130 -8.03 3.78 16.00
CA ASP A 130 -9.19 2.95 16.31
C ASP A 130 -10.03 2.75 15.03
N ALA A 131 -10.16 1.52 14.59
CA ALA A 131 -10.95 1.16 13.41
C ALA A 131 -12.40 1.68 13.48
N LYS A 132 -12.97 1.82 14.69
CA LYS A 132 -14.30 2.41 14.87
C LYS A 132 -14.34 3.89 14.48
N VAL A 133 -13.22 4.60 14.63
CA VAL A 133 -13.12 6.02 14.24
C VAL A 133 -12.95 6.12 12.73
N ASN A 134 -12.14 5.26 12.14
CA ASN A 134 -11.96 5.21 10.68
C ASN A 134 -13.26 4.83 9.97
N TYR A 135 -14.02 3.88 10.53
CA TYR A 135 -15.35 3.51 10.03
C TYR A 135 -16.34 4.69 10.07
N ARG A 136 -16.28 5.57 11.08
CA ARG A 136 -17.09 6.79 11.15
C ARG A 136 -16.67 7.85 10.12
N VAL A 137 -15.37 8.01 9.91
CA VAL A 137 -14.83 8.98 8.94
C VAL A 137 -15.15 8.54 7.50
N THR A 138 -15.03 7.26 7.17
CA THR A 138 -15.39 6.72 5.87
C THR A 138 -16.89 6.69 5.61
N GLN A 139 -17.71 6.59 6.67
CA GLN A 139 -19.18 6.66 6.57
C GLN A 139 -19.70 8.10 6.54
N SER A 140 -18.95 9.10 6.99
CA SER A 140 -19.37 10.48 6.86
C SER A 140 -19.26 10.92 5.41
N ARG A 141 -20.38 10.84 4.70
CA ARG A 141 -20.59 11.34 3.32
C ARG A 141 -20.52 12.88 3.25
N PHE A 142 -19.45 13.46 3.76
CA PHE A 142 -19.22 14.88 3.55
C PHE A 142 -18.42 15.04 2.27
N ASN A 143 -19.03 15.63 1.27
CA ASN A 143 -18.45 16.12 0.02
C ASN A 143 -17.48 17.28 0.28
N PHE A 144 -16.48 17.07 1.10
CA PHE A 144 -15.37 17.99 1.30
C PHE A 144 -14.20 17.50 0.46
N GLY A 145 -13.54 18.39 -0.27
CA GLY A 145 -12.36 18.06 -1.06
C GLY A 145 -11.24 17.41 -0.22
N SER A 146 -10.26 16.81 -0.87
CA SER A 146 -9.19 16.00 -0.27
C SER A 146 -8.49 16.62 0.96
N LEU A 147 -8.35 17.95 1.00
CA LEU A 147 -7.78 18.69 2.12
C LEU A 147 -8.65 18.69 3.39
N SER A 148 -9.97 18.65 3.25
CA SER A 148 -10.87 18.62 4.42
C SER A 148 -11.01 17.21 5.00
N TYR A 149 -10.93 16.16 4.15
CA TYR A 149 -10.81 14.78 4.62
C TYR A 149 -9.53 14.59 5.42
N ALA A 150 -8.42 15.04 4.89
CA ALA A 150 -7.13 14.98 5.55
C ALA A 150 -7.10 15.76 6.87
N SER A 151 -7.73 16.94 6.94
CA SER A 151 -7.85 17.69 8.20
C SER A 151 -8.76 17.03 9.23
N ALA A 152 -9.83 16.35 8.80
CA ALA A 152 -10.68 15.57 9.68
C ALA A 152 -9.95 14.36 10.27
N VAL A 153 -9.21 13.62 9.45
CA VAL A 153 -8.32 12.54 9.89
C VAL A 153 -7.30 13.04 10.91
N LEU A 154 -6.72 14.22 10.67
CA LEU A 154 -5.76 14.82 11.59
C LEU A 154 -6.37 15.21 12.93
N LEU A 155 -7.58 15.77 12.93
CA LEU A 155 -8.29 16.13 14.16
C LEU A 155 -8.65 14.88 14.98
N GLU A 156 -9.00 13.79 14.32
CA GLU A 156 -9.19 12.49 14.96
C GLU A 156 -7.86 11.93 15.49
N MET A 157 -6.80 11.97 14.70
CA MET A 157 -5.46 11.60 15.15
C MET A 157 -5.00 12.41 16.37
N ALA A 158 -5.38 13.68 16.44
CA ALA A 158 -5.07 14.54 17.59
C ALA A 158 -5.80 14.14 18.90
N GLN A 159 -6.80 13.26 18.82
CA GLN A 159 -7.48 12.68 19.98
C GLN A 159 -6.88 11.33 20.40
N LEU A 160 -5.96 10.77 19.62
CA LEU A 160 -5.35 9.49 19.92
C LEU A 160 -4.56 9.54 21.22
N LYS A 161 -4.78 8.54 22.05
CA LYS A 161 -3.90 8.24 23.18
C LYS A 161 -2.77 7.36 22.64
N PRO A 162 -1.53 7.59 23.08
CA PRO A 162 -0.44 6.68 22.76
C PRO A 162 -0.80 5.27 23.21
N LEU A 163 -0.58 4.30 22.33
CA LEU A 163 -0.67 2.87 22.62
C LEU A 163 0.73 2.34 22.87
N ASN A 164 0.83 1.26 23.62
CA ASN A 164 2.10 0.60 23.86
C ASN A 164 2.37 -0.42 22.77
N TYR A 165 3.33 -0.14 21.91
CA TYR A 165 3.75 -1.03 20.83
C TYR A 165 4.84 -1.97 21.31
N ARG A 166 4.67 -3.26 21.06
CA ARG A 166 5.67 -4.31 21.20
C ARG A 166 6.12 -4.70 19.78
N LEU A 167 7.30 -4.27 19.41
CA LEU A 167 7.85 -4.54 18.08
C LEU A 167 9.04 -5.47 18.21
N THR A 168 9.12 -6.50 17.35
CA THR A 168 10.36 -7.23 17.15
C THR A 168 10.86 -6.90 15.74
N ILE A 169 11.97 -6.20 15.63
CA ILE A 169 12.55 -5.69 14.39
C ILE A 169 13.83 -6.48 14.12
N ASP A 170 13.83 -7.33 13.10
CA ASP A 170 14.94 -8.26 12.79
C ASP A 170 15.46 -9.03 14.02
N GLY A 171 14.52 -9.48 14.88
CA GLY A 171 14.84 -10.22 16.11
C GLY A 171 15.11 -9.35 17.34
N GLU A 172 15.24 -8.04 17.22
CA GLU A 172 15.41 -7.13 18.35
C GLU A 172 14.05 -6.68 18.90
N TYR A 173 13.77 -7.05 20.15
CA TYR A 173 12.55 -6.61 20.84
C TYR A 173 12.65 -5.16 21.30
N ARG A 174 11.58 -4.41 21.08
CA ARG A 174 11.42 -3.01 21.47
C ARG A 174 10.01 -2.78 21.97
N GLU A 175 9.89 -2.08 23.07
CA GLU A 175 8.60 -1.64 23.62
C GLU A 175 8.62 -0.13 23.79
N MET A 176 7.62 0.55 23.21
CA MET A 176 7.56 2.00 23.23
C MET A 176 6.15 2.53 23.02
N PRO A 177 5.80 3.64 23.68
CA PRO A 177 4.55 4.32 23.42
C PRO A 177 4.61 5.06 22.08
N ALA A 178 3.60 4.88 21.25
CA ALA A 178 3.45 5.63 19.99
C ALA A 178 1.97 5.93 19.70
N VAL A 179 1.72 6.99 18.94
CA VAL A 179 0.38 7.32 18.43
C VAL A 179 0.14 6.67 17.08
N LEU A 180 1.21 6.34 16.36
CA LEU A 180 1.16 5.69 15.05
C LEU A 180 2.43 4.86 14.83
N ALA A 181 2.24 3.65 14.31
CA ALA A 181 3.28 2.89 13.62
C ALA A 181 2.88 2.75 12.14
N ALA A 182 3.82 3.01 11.25
CA ALA A 182 3.69 2.79 9.82
C ALA A 182 4.84 1.91 9.36
N ILE A 183 4.54 0.81 8.69
CA ILE A 183 5.50 -0.21 8.25
C ILE A 183 5.21 -0.48 6.79
N GLY A 184 6.10 -0.15 5.90
CA GLY A 184 5.80 -0.24 4.48
C GLY A 184 6.99 -0.40 3.57
N ASN A 185 6.65 -0.78 2.35
CA ASN A 185 7.56 -0.95 1.24
C ASN A 185 7.47 0.22 0.23
N ALA A 186 6.29 0.88 0.19
CA ALA A 186 6.08 2.14 -0.52
C ALA A 186 5.67 3.22 0.47
N GLY A 187 6.08 4.46 0.25
CA GLY A 187 6.09 5.49 1.28
C GLY A 187 4.75 6.17 1.63
N PHE A 188 3.62 5.81 0.98
CA PHE A 188 2.41 6.62 1.02
C PHE A 188 1.21 5.92 1.67
N ILE A 189 0.39 6.72 2.38
CA ILE A 189 -0.91 6.31 2.95
C ILE A 189 -1.93 7.44 2.84
N GLY A 190 -3.22 7.11 2.94
CA GLY A 190 -4.30 8.08 3.18
C GLY A 190 -4.44 9.16 2.11
N GLY A 191 -4.14 8.84 0.85
CA GLY A 191 -4.28 9.74 -0.28
C GLY A 191 -3.11 10.71 -0.46
N GLY A 192 -1.90 10.26 -0.17
CA GLY A 192 -0.66 10.97 -0.46
C GLY A 192 0.10 11.50 0.75
N VAL A 193 -0.20 11.05 1.95
CA VAL A 193 0.65 11.28 3.12
C VAL A 193 1.91 10.44 2.97
N HIS A 194 3.05 11.08 2.83
CA HIS A 194 4.36 10.44 2.66
C HIS A 194 4.93 10.03 4.01
N ILE A 195 4.41 8.95 4.58
CA ILE A 195 4.68 8.53 5.97
C ILE A 195 6.00 7.78 6.13
N CYS A 196 6.44 7.05 5.12
CA CYS A 196 7.75 6.40 5.07
C CYS A 196 8.59 7.05 3.93
N PRO A 197 9.19 8.23 4.17
CA PRO A 197 9.79 9.03 3.09
C PRO A 197 11.10 8.47 2.54
N GLN A 198 11.66 7.45 3.16
CA GLN A 198 12.89 6.78 2.74
C GLN A 198 12.61 5.42 2.08
N ALA A 199 11.33 5.02 1.99
CA ALA A 199 10.96 3.73 1.44
C ALA A 199 11.30 3.62 -0.05
N ASP A 200 12.00 2.54 -0.39
CA ASP A 200 12.28 2.12 -1.77
C ASP A 200 11.68 0.72 -1.98
N PRO A 201 10.71 0.58 -2.87
CA PRO A 201 10.04 -0.70 -3.08
C PRO A 201 10.90 -1.78 -3.77
N ALA A 202 12.20 -1.58 -3.91
CA ALA A 202 13.09 -2.53 -4.59
C ALA A 202 14.42 -2.78 -3.85
N ASP A 203 14.53 -2.45 -2.56
CA ASP A 203 15.78 -2.57 -1.80
C ASP A 203 15.82 -3.74 -0.80
N GLY A 204 14.76 -4.55 -0.74
CA GLY A 204 14.66 -5.73 0.12
C GLY A 204 14.38 -5.41 1.60
N LEU A 205 13.91 -4.21 1.92
CA LEU A 205 13.65 -3.77 3.29
C LEU A 205 12.27 -3.16 3.46
N LEU A 206 11.75 -3.22 4.67
CA LEU A 206 10.60 -2.46 5.14
C LEU A 206 11.08 -1.20 5.85
N ASP A 207 10.45 -0.08 5.58
CA ASP A 207 10.66 1.15 6.32
C ASP A 207 9.62 1.26 7.43
N VAL A 208 10.10 1.48 8.65
CA VAL A 208 9.29 1.61 9.85
C VAL A 208 9.34 3.05 10.35
N THR A 209 8.22 3.71 10.39
CA THR A 209 8.06 5.04 10.98
C THR A 209 7.20 4.94 12.22
N LEU A 210 7.74 5.36 13.36
CA LEU A 210 7.01 5.46 14.61
C LEU A 210 6.85 6.93 14.99
N ILE A 211 5.61 7.33 15.27
CA ILE A 211 5.32 8.66 15.82
C ILE A 211 5.02 8.48 17.30
N GLY A 212 5.96 8.88 18.14
CA GLY A 212 5.84 8.86 19.59
C GLY A 212 4.77 9.82 20.14
N PRO A 213 4.61 9.88 21.47
CA PRO A 213 3.66 10.77 22.09
C PRO A 213 3.96 12.24 21.75
N VAL A 214 3.00 12.90 21.11
CA VAL A 214 3.10 14.32 20.73
C VAL A 214 1.85 15.08 21.12
N SER A 215 1.98 16.40 21.31
CA SER A 215 0.83 17.25 21.56
C SER A 215 -0.02 17.41 20.29
N ARG A 216 -1.31 17.70 20.45
CA ARG A 216 -2.23 18.00 19.33
C ARG A 216 -1.71 19.11 18.44
N TRP A 217 -1.13 20.15 19.03
CA TRP A 217 -0.54 21.27 18.30
C TRP A 217 0.68 20.86 17.49
N THR A 218 1.46 19.92 18.01
CA THR A 218 2.60 19.34 17.29
C THR A 218 2.11 18.56 16.05
N LEU A 219 1.09 17.72 16.20
CA LEU A 219 0.49 17.00 15.07
C LEU A 219 -0.04 17.94 13.99
N VAL A 220 -0.77 19.01 14.37
CA VAL A 220 -1.27 20.01 13.42
C VAL A 220 -0.12 20.67 12.64
N ARG A 221 1.01 20.96 13.30
CA ARG A 221 2.18 21.54 12.65
C ARG A 221 2.93 20.56 11.76
N LEU A 222 3.00 19.29 12.16
CA LEU A 222 3.66 18.23 11.40
C LEU A 222 2.86 17.84 10.14
N PHE A 223 1.55 18.00 10.17
CA PHE A 223 0.67 17.51 9.11
C PHE A 223 1.05 17.97 7.69
N PRO A 224 1.29 19.28 7.42
CA PRO A 224 1.75 19.71 6.10
C PRO A 224 3.12 19.16 5.71
N LEU A 225 3.95 18.84 6.71
CA LEU A 225 5.27 18.25 6.51
C LEU A 225 5.17 16.76 6.17
N LEU A 226 4.18 16.04 6.73
CA LEU A 226 3.89 14.66 6.39
C LEU A 226 3.57 14.48 4.91
N TYR A 227 2.78 15.37 4.30
CA TYR A 227 2.51 15.33 2.86
C TYR A 227 3.75 15.57 1.99
N ARG A 228 4.79 16.19 2.54
CA ARG A 228 6.03 16.50 1.84
C ARG A 228 7.20 15.59 2.20
N GLY A 229 6.99 14.62 3.11
CA GLY A 229 8.06 13.80 3.64
C GLY A 229 9.14 14.57 4.42
N LYS A 230 8.84 15.82 4.86
CA LYS A 230 9.81 16.74 5.50
C LYS A 230 9.70 16.78 7.03
N PHE A 231 9.34 15.70 7.66
CA PHE A 231 9.17 15.58 9.10
C PHE A 231 10.26 14.74 9.79
N VAL A 232 11.23 14.27 9.01
CA VAL A 232 12.24 13.29 9.41
C VAL A 232 13.09 13.71 10.61
N ASP A 233 13.32 15.01 10.81
CA ASP A 233 14.16 15.53 11.88
C ASP A 233 13.40 15.78 13.20
N HIS A 234 12.11 15.45 13.26
CA HIS A 234 11.33 15.72 14.47
C HIS A 234 11.64 14.69 15.57
N PRO A 235 11.97 15.11 16.80
CA PRO A 235 12.47 14.22 17.88
C PRO A 235 11.48 13.16 18.35
N ALA A 236 10.18 13.33 18.07
CA ALA A 236 9.16 12.33 18.39
C ALA A 236 8.99 11.28 17.30
N ILE A 237 9.79 11.33 16.24
CA ILE A 237 9.69 10.39 15.13
C ILE A 237 10.95 9.54 15.09
N THR A 238 10.73 8.23 15.04
CA THR A 238 11.81 7.25 14.99
C THR A 238 11.64 6.41 13.74
N PHE A 239 12.75 6.18 13.04
CA PHE A 239 12.80 5.36 11.84
C PHE A 239 13.63 4.11 12.08
N PHE A 240 13.18 3.01 11.50
CA PHE A 240 13.96 1.77 11.38
C PHE A 240 13.83 1.24 9.96
N ARG A 241 14.77 0.40 9.57
CA ARG A 241 14.69 -0.41 8.35
C ARG A 241 14.92 -1.87 8.73
N ALA A 242 14.12 -2.77 8.19
CA ALA A 242 14.13 -4.17 8.59
C ALA A 242 13.67 -5.08 7.46
N ARG A 243 14.09 -6.33 7.51
CA ARG A 243 13.52 -7.39 6.66
C ARG A 243 12.24 -7.96 7.24
N GLU A 244 12.14 -7.96 8.55
CA GLU A 244 10.99 -8.51 9.27
C GLU A 244 10.62 -7.63 10.46
N VAL A 245 9.31 -7.44 10.65
CA VAL A 245 8.74 -6.77 11.83
C VAL A 245 7.59 -7.61 12.36
N LEU A 246 7.66 -8.01 13.62
CA LEU A 246 6.49 -8.49 14.37
C LEU A 246 5.84 -7.27 15.04
N LEU A 247 4.64 -6.95 14.62
CA LEU A 247 3.81 -5.88 15.18
C LEU A 247 2.85 -6.47 16.21
N ASP A 248 3.02 -6.11 17.47
CA ASP A 248 2.19 -6.54 18.57
C ASP A 248 1.87 -5.37 19.51
N GLY A 249 0.78 -5.48 20.26
CA GLY A 249 0.32 -4.50 21.24
C GLY A 249 -1.18 -4.58 21.47
N ASP A 250 -1.61 -4.16 22.65
CA ASP A 250 -2.99 -4.27 23.04
C ASP A 250 -3.83 -3.14 22.41
N GLY A 251 -4.93 -3.50 21.75
CA GLY A 251 -5.83 -2.56 21.12
C GLY A 251 -5.29 -1.96 19.81
N LEU A 252 -4.24 -2.54 19.23
CA LEU A 252 -3.78 -2.17 17.90
C LEU A 252 -4.77 -2.64 16.84
N VAL A 253 -5.04 -1.77 15.89
CA VAL A 253 -5.86 -2.05 14.72
C VAL A 253 -5.04 -1.80 13.46
N PRO A 254 -4.38 -2.83 12.94
CA PRO A 254 -3.61 -2.73 11.70
C PRO A 254 -4.51 -2.52 10.49
N MET A 255 -4.13 -1.56 9.65
CA MET A 255 -4.79 -1.24 8.39
C MET A 255 -3.78 -1.24 7.25
N ALA A 256 -4.21 -1.60 6.05
CA ALA A 256 -3.43 -1.51 4.84
C ALA A 256 -4.34 -1.26 3.63
N ASP A 257 -3.85 -0.55 2.62
CA ASP A 257 -4.59 -0.27 1.38
C ASP A 257 -5.98 0.34 1.62
N GLY A 258 -6.15 1.10 2.74
CA GLY A 258 -7.41 1.72 3.13
C GLY A 258 -8.42 0.80 3.81
N GLU A 259 -8.08 -0.46 4.08
CA GLU A 259 -8.93 -1.48 4.68
C GLU A 259 -8.35 -2.00 6.01
N LEU A 260 -9.20 -2.61 6.82
CA LEU A 260 -8.76 -3.38 7.98
C LEU A 260 -7.89 -4.54 7.50
N LEU A 261 -6.69 -4.68 8.06
CA LEU A 261 -5.79 -5.77 7.69
C LEU A 261 -6.04 -7.02 8.54
N GLY A 262 -6.31 -6.85 9.81
CA GLY A 262 -6.50 -7.95 10.77
C GLY A 262 -6.22 -7.51 12.19
N GLU A 263 -5.94 -8.49 13.05
CA GLU A 263 -5.63 -8.26 14.46
C GLU A 263 -4.13 -8.49 14.74
N ALA A 264 -3.57 -7.71 15.68
CA ALA A 264 -2.23 -7.99 16.18
C ALA A 264 -2.26 -9.25 17.10
N PRO A 265 -1.19 -10.07 17.13
CA PRO A 265 0.11 -9.84 16.49
C PRO A 265 0.14 -10.17 14.99
N LEU A 266 0.81 -9.33 14.21
CA LEU A 266 1.05 -9.56 12.79
C LEU A 266 2.55 -9.62 12.50
N ARG A 267 2.98 -10.63 11.73
CA ARG A 267 4.34 -10.72 11.19
C ARG A 267 4.34 -10.10 9.80
N LEU A 268 5.18 -9.10 9.60
CA LEU A 268 5.37 -8.37 8.36
C LEU A 268 6.77 -8.66 7.85
N THR A 269 6.87 -9.26 6.66
CA THR A 269 8.16 -9.62 6.06
C THR A 269 8.29 -8.94 4.70
N CYS A 270 9.45 -8.40 4.37
CA CYS A 270 9.74 -7.98 3.01
C CYS A 270 10.00 -9.21 2.14
N GLU A 271 9.17 -9.40 1.11
CA GLU A 271 9.35 -10.44 0.09
C GLU A 271 9.96 -9.77 -1.15
N PRO A 272 11.26 -9.93 -1.39
CA PRO A 272 11.96 -9.19 -2.42
C PRO A 272 11.62 -9.67 -3.83
N ASN A 273 11.52 -8.74 -4.77
CA ASN A 273 11.33 -9.01 -6.22
C ASN A 273 10.13 -9.92 -6.54
N VAL A 274 9.12 -9.91 -5.70
CA VAL A 274 7.98 -10.85 -5.80
C VAL A 274 6.93 -10.43 -6.82
N LEU A 275 6.95 -9.17 -7.28
CA LEU A 275 6.00 -8.62 -8.24
C LEU A 275 6.70 -7.85 -9.36
N GLU A 276 6.33 -8.13 -10.61
CA GLU A 276 6.74 -7.35 -11.78
C GLU A 276 5.61 -6.43 -12.21
N ILE A 277 5.86 -5.10 -12.20
CA ILE A 277 4.87 -4.08 -12.53
C ILE A 277 5.27 -3.30 -13.78
N LEU A 278 4.25 -2.81 -14.50
CA LEU A 278 4.44 -1.92 -15.65
C LEU A 278 4.48 -0.47 -15.19
N VAL A 279 5.55 0.24 -15.55
CA VAL A 279 5.87 1.59 -15.07
C VAL A 279 6.16 2.56 -16.22
N GLY A 280 6.24 3.86 -15.90
CA GLY A 280 6.74 4.86 -16.84
C GLY A 280 8.25 4.78 -17.05
N GLU A 281 8.77 5.37 -18.12
CA GLU A 281 10.20 5.34 -18.52
C GLU A 281 11.15 5.79 -17.39
N GLU A 282 10.73 6.74 -16.56
CA GLU A 282 11.51 7.28 -15.44
C GLU A 282 11.71 6.32 -14.26
N PHE A 283 10.98 5.19 -14.24
CA PHE A 283 10.98 4.20 -13.15
C PHE A 283 11.28 2.78 -13.63
N ALA A 284 11.59 2.58 -14.92
CA ALA A 284 11.95 1.28 -15.47
C ALA A 284 13.37 0.88 -15.05
N ASP A 285 13.58 -0.44 -14.84
CA ASP A 285 14.88 -1.05 -14.55
C ASP A 285 15.80 -1.09 -15.79
#